data_9b12c65bfcde19e206104c8c8bb0977a
#
_entry.id   9b12c65bfcde19e206104c8c8bb0977a
#
_cell.length_a   1.000
_cell.length_b   1.000
_cell.length_c   1.000
_cell.angle_alpha   90.00
_cell.angle_beta   90.00
_cell.angle_gamma   90.00
#
_symmetry.space_group_name_H-M   'P 1'
#
loop_
_entity.id
_entity.type
_entity.pdbx_description
1 polymer ?
#
loop_
_entity_poly.entity_id
_entity_poly.type
_entity_poly.pdbx_seq_one_letter_code
_entity_poly.pdbx_strand_id
1 'polypeptide(L)'
;MARPLTATIDLNSIKRNYQYAKKLHPTCNAFAVIKSNAYGHGAVKVATYLDDEVDAFAVASIDEALVVRDAGVKSTIMLLEGVFEADEWAICQEKGFWAAIENQSQLDWLLESKAKIGKVFVKVDTGMHRLGLEPSLAPSFVEQLKESGLVDEVLLMTHFASADDLSDITTMEQLTRFEMVCRDVGDDIATSVANSSAIMKWSVPEGGWIRPGIMLYGISPFAGLTGLQLGLSPAMTLTTKVISVRKLREGDGVGYGLSYKATEDHQLATVAVGYGDGYPRHAQTGTPLKINGVPATLVGRVSMDMVTVKSSSDTHNLLIGQDVELWGNDVPVEEVADFSGTIGYELVARMTTRPRYVYKEGESES
;
A
#
# COMPACT_ATOMS: atom_id res chain seq x y z
N MET A 1 32.15 -6.39 -1.49
CA MET A 1 30.74 -6.80 -1.65
C MET A 1 29.86 -5.66 -1.17
N ALA A 2 28.81 -5.34 -1.91
CA ALA A 2 27.81 -4.38 -1.44
C ALA A 2 27.10 -4.95 -0.20
N ARG A 3 26.42 -4.07 0.56
CA ARG A 3 25.57 -4.42 1.70
C ARG A 3 24.57 -5.53 1.28
N PRO A 4 24.39 -6.62 2.05
CA PRO A 4 23.64 -7.81 1.61
C PRO A 4 22.11 -7.66 1.71
N LEU A 5 21.58 -6.46 1.96
CA LEU A 5 20.16 -6.20 2.10
C LEU A 5 19.48 -6.13 0.72
N THR A 6 18.47 -6.96 0.51
CA THR A 6 17.73 -7.07 -0.75
C THR A 6 16.23 -7.05 -0.50
N ALA A 7 15.51 -6.20 -1.21
CA ALA A 7 14.06 -6.23 -1.35
C ALA A 7 13.73 -6.91 -2.69
N THR A 8 13.24 -8.13 -2.63
CA THR A 8 12.77 -8.86 -3.82
C THR A 8 11.29 -8.60 -4.00
N ILE A 9 10.92 -8.06 -5.17
CA ILE A 9 9.54 -7.76 -5.55
C ILE A 9 9.06 -8.77 -6.58
N ASP A 10 8.04 -9.54 -6.23
CA ASP A 10 7.37 -10.47 -7.14
C ASP A 10 6.20 -9.76 -7.83
N LEU A 11 6.41 -9.35 -9.08
CA LEU A 11 5.40 -8.66 -9.88
C LEU A 11 4.20 -9.56 -10.23
N ASN A 12 4.42 -10.87 -10.33
CA ASN A 12 3.32 -11.82 -10.53
C ASN A 12 2.39 -11.90 -9.32
N SER A 13 2.93 -11.79 -8.10
CA SER A 13 2.10 -11.71 -6.90
C SER A 13 1.17 -10.50 -6.96
N ILE A 14 1.68 -9.34 -7.38
CA ILE A 14 0.86 -8.13 -7.56
C ILE A 14 -0.22 -8.36 -8.63
N LYS A 15 0.13 -8.96 -9.77
CA LYS A 15 -0.84 -9.30 -10.82
C LYS A 15 -1.91 -10.26 -10.32
N ARG A 16 -1.54 -11.34 -9.63
CA ARG A 16 -2.50 -12.30 -9.04
C ARG A 16 -3.44 -11.61 -8.04
N ASN A 17 -2.91 -10.74 -7.20
CA ASN A 17 -3.72 -10.01 -6.22
C ASN A 17 -4.69 -9.02 -6.91
N TYR A 18 -4.28 -8.36 -8.00
CA TYR A 18 -5.17 -7.54 -8.81
C TYR A 18 -6.31 -8.37 -9.43
N GLN A 19 -5.96 -9.50 -10.04
CA GLN A 19 -6.95 -10.42 -10.61
C GLN A 19 -7.89 -10.99 -9.54
N TYR A 20 -7.40 -11.21 -8.32
CA TYR A 20 -8.22 -11.62 -7.20
C TYR A 20 -9.24 -10.54 -6.81
N ALA A 21 -8.84 -9.27 -6.76
CA ALA A 21 -9.78 -8.16 -6.54
C ALA A 21 -10.84 -8.09 -7.63
N LYS A 22 -10.48 -8.22 -8.89
CA LYS A 22 -11.43 -8.28 -10.03
C LYS A 22 -12.38 -9.47 -9.93
N LYS A 23 -11.90 -10.64 -9.48
CA LYS A 23 -12.73 -11.83 -9.29
C LYS A 23 -13.78 -11.65 -8.19
N LEU A 24 -13.47 -10.90 -7.14
CA LEU A 24 -14.44 -10.59 -6.07
C LEU A 24 -15.55 -9.66 -6.56
N HIS A 25 -15.26 -8.78 -7.52
CA HIS A 25 -16.22 -7.81 -8.09
C HIS A 25 -16.15 -7.80 -9.62
N PRO A 26 -16.66 -8.85 -10.29
CA PRO A 26 -16.45 -9.06 -11.73
C PRO A 26 -17.17 -8.03 -12.62
N THR A 27 -18.17 -7.32 -12.11
CA THR A 27 -18.89 -6.26 -12.81
C THR A 27 -18.22 -4.88 -12.68
N CYS A 28 -17.27 -4.72 -11.75
CA CYS A 28 -16.58 -3.47 -11.50
C CYS A 28 -15.29 -3.35 -12.30
N ASN A 29 -14.94 -2.13 -12.71
CA ASN A 29 -13.57 -1.79 -13.08
C ASN A 29 -12.70 -1.66 -11.83
N ALA A 30 -11.38 -1.79 -11.97
CA ALA A 30 -10.47 -1.72 -10.84
C ALA A 30 -9.30 -0.78 -11.12
N PHE A 31 -9.04 0.14 -10.18
CA PHE A 31 -7.79 0.88 -10.16
C PHE A 31 -6.69 0.05 -9.50
N ALA A 32 -5.58 -0.18 -10.18
CA ALA A 32 -4.37 -0.59 -9.47
C ALA A 32 -3.79 0.64 -8.73
N VAL A 33 -3.91 0.69 -7.40
CA VAL A 33 -3.45 1.84 -6.61
C VAL A 33 -1.95 1.72 -6.36
N ILE A 34 -1.16 2.58 -7.02
CA ILE A 34 0.32 2.55 -7.03
C ILE A 34 0.97 3.80 -6.43
N LYS A 35 0.23 4.58 -5.65
CA LYS A 35 0.75 5.76 -4.94
C LYS A 35 1.85 5.39 -3.95
N SER A 36 2.61 6.39 -3.49
CA SER A 36 3.75 6.21 -2.57
C SER A 36 4.76 5.19 -3.11
N ASN A 37 5.17 5.38 -4.39
CA ASN A 37 6.07 4.48 -5.11
C ASN A 37 5.57 3.01 -5.09
N ALA A 38 4.27 2.81 -5.41
CA ALA A 38 3.58 1.51 -5.31
C ALA A 38 3.73 0.89 -3.91
N TYR A 39 3.43 1.67 -2.86
CA TYR A 39 3.64 1.26 -1.46
C TYR A 39 5.06 0.72 -1.22
N GLY A 40 6.06 1.40 -1.79
CA GLY A 40 7.48 1.02 -1.66
C GLY A 40 7.94 -0.11 -2.57
N HIS A 41 7.09 -0.62 -3.46
CA HIS A 41 7.42 -1.73 -4.37
C HIS A 41 8.00 -1.27 -5.73
N GLY A 42 8.07 0.05 -5.99
CA GLY A 42 8.59 0.61 -7.22
C GLY A 42 7.52 0.85 -8.29
N ALA A 43 6.88 2.04 -8.24
CA ALA A 43 5.72 2.39 -9.08
C ALA A 43 5.96 2.19 -10.57
N VAL A 44 7.11 2.62 -11.09
CA VAL A 44 7.45 2.46 -12.51
C VAL A 44 7.49 0.98 -12.92
N LYS A 45 8.15 0.13 -12.13
CA LYS A 45 8.26 -1.29 -12.44
C LYS A 45 6.91 -2.01 -12.35
N VAL A 46 6.14 -1.71 -11.31
CA VAL A 46 4.80 -2.26 -11.12
C VAL A 46 3.87 -1.81 -12.26
N ALA A 47 3.86 -0.51 -12.58
CA ALA A 47 3.00 0.02 -13.63
C ALA A 47 3.37 -0.51 -15.02
N THR A 48 4.66 -0.55 -15.37
CA THR A 48 5.11 -1.09 -16.66
C THR A 48 4.73 -2.56 -16.82
N TYR A 49 4.83 -3.35 -15.73
CA TYR A 49 4.48 -4.77 -15.76
C TYR A 49 2.98 -5.03 -15.89
N LEU A 50 2.15 -4.14 -15.34
CA LEU A 50 0.69 -4.28 -15.31
C LEU A 50 -0.02 -3.45 -16.40
N ASP A 51 0.68 -2.71 -17.27
CA ASP A 51 0.09 -1.74 -18.19
C ASP A 51 -1.02 -2.33 -19.08
N ASP A 52 -0.82 -3.54 -19.61
CA ASP A 52 -1.81 -4.23 -20.45
C ASP A 52 -2.83 -5.07 -19.65
N GLU A 53 -2.75 -5.07 -18.32
CA GLU A 53 -3.51 -5.97 -17.44
C GLU A 53 -4.55 -5.24 -16.56
N VAL A 54 -4.44 -3.91 -16.46
CA VAL A 54 -5.29 -3.11 -15.55
C VAL A 54 -6.29 -2.26 -16.31
N ASP A 55 -7.44 -1.99 -15.69
CA ASP A 55 -8.41 -1.06 -16.25
C ASP A 55 -7.90 0.39 -16.15
N ALA A 56 -7.22 0.74 -15.05
CA ALA A 56 -6.51 2.00 -14.86
C ALA A 56 -5.59 1.92 -13.62
N PHE A 57 -4.64 2.85 -13.52
CA PHE A 57 -3.85 3.08 -12.31
C PHE A 57 -4.45 4.21 -11.46
N ALA A 58 -4.08 4.26 -10.18
CA ALA A 58 -4.40 5.39 -9.33
C ALA A 58 -3.20 5.77 -8.45
N VAL A 59 -2.92 7.07 -8.40
CA VAL A 59 -1.83 7.69 -7.64
C VAL A 59 -2.36 8.80 -6.75
N ALA A 60 -1.54 9.38 -5.88
CA ALA A 60 -1.96 10.48 -5.02
C ALA A 60 -1.96 11.80 -5.78
N SER A 61 -0.86 12.13 -6.46
CA SER A 61 -0.59 13.43 -7.07
C SER A 61 -0.14 13.33 -8.53
N ILE A 62 -0.10 14.48 -9.20
CA ILE A 62 0.34 14.60 -10.59
C ILE A 62 1.82 14.24 -10.76
N ASP A 63 2.67 14.53 -9.77
CA ASP A 63 4.09 14.17 -9.81
C ASP A 63 4.28 12.66 -9.94
N GLU A 64 3.54 11.87 -9.15
CA GLU A 64 3.55 10.41 -9.24
C GLU A 64 3.04 9.94 -10.60
N ALA A 65 1.98 10.57 -11.13
CA ALA A 65 1.42 10.24 -12.43
C ALA A 65 2.41 10.50 -13.57
N LEU A 66 3.11 11.63 -13.54
CA LEU A 66 4.11 12.01 -14.56
C LEU A 66 5.27 11.01 -14.56
N VAL A 67 5.81 10.63 -13.41
CA VAL A 67 6.88 9.63 -13.32
C VAL A 67 6.48 8.30 -13.96
N VAL A 68 5.24 7.86 -13.76
CA VAL A 68 4.71 6.63 -14.36
C VAL A 68 4.48 6.80 -15.86
N ARG A 69 3.90 7.93 -16.28
CA ARG A 69 3.63 8.22 -17.69
C ARG A 69 4.92 8.37 -18.51
N ASP A 70 5.96 9.04 -17.95
CA ASP A 70 7.26 9.22 -18.61
C ASP A 70 8.03 7.90 -18.77
N ALA A 71 7.71 6.89 -17.95
CA ALA A 71 8.22 5.53 -18.13
C ALA A 71 7.56 4.76 -19.30
N GLY A 72 6.60 5.38 -20.02
CA GLY A 72 5.95 4.82 -21.21
C GLY A 72 4.64 4.07 -20.94
N VAL A 73 4.13 4.10 -19.73
CA VAL A 73 2.83 3.51 -19.36
C VAL A 73 1.71 4.21 -20.13
N LYS A 74 0.83 3.44 -20.76
CA LYS A 74 -0.25 3.93 -21.64
C LYS A 74 -1.62 3.95 -20.95
N SER A 75 -1.84 3.03 -20.03
CA SER A 75 -3.10 2.93 -19.28
C SER A 75 -3.43 4.26 -18.58
N THR A 76 -4.71 4.52 -18.41
CA THR A 76 -5.17 5.74 -17.73
C THR A 76 -4.66 5.78 -16.29
N ILE A 77 -4.35 6.99 -15.81
CA ILE A 77 -3.90 7.24 -14.44
C ILE A 77 -4.88 8.22 -13.79
N MET A 78 -5.36 7.86 -12.61
CA MET A 78 -6.30 8.63 -11.79
C MET A 78 -5.56 9.33 -10.65
N LEU A 79 -5.78 10.64 -10.49
CA LEU A 79 -5.31 11.44 -9.36
C LEU A 79 -6.34 11.38 -8.22
N LEU A 80 -6.07 10.61 -7.17
CA LEU A 80 -7.01 10.34 -6.06
C LEU A 80 -7.29 11.55 -5.17
N GLU A 81 -6.39 12.52 -5.16
CA GLU A 81 -6.48 13.77 -4.39
C GLU A 81 -6.83 14.97 -5.28
N GLY A 82 -7.03 14.72 -6.59
CA GLY A 82 -7.27 15.76 -7.57
C GLY A 82 -6.01 16.56 -7.92
N VAL A 83 -6.21 17.77 -8.36
CA VAL A 83 -5.14 18.73 -8.68
C VAL A 83 -4.88 19.67 -7.52
N PHE A 84 -3.61 20.08 -7.33
CA PHE A 84 -3.21 21.01 -6.28
C PHE A 84 -3.04 22.44 -6.78
N GLU A 85 -2.88 22.62 -8.10
CA GLU A 85 -2.73 23.91 -8.76
C GLU A 85 -3.56 23.96 -10.05
N ALA A 86 -3.94 25.18 -10.48
CA ALA A 86 -4.86 25.38 -11.60
C ALA A 86 -4.30 24.89 -12.95
N ASP A 87 -2.99 25.01 -13.15
CA ASP A 87 -2.31 24.63 -14.40
C ASP A 87 -2.18 23.09 -14.56
N GLU A 88 -2.33 22.33 -13.50
CA GLU A 88 -2.32 20.87 -13.55
C GLU A 88 -3.47 20.29 -14.39
N TRP A 89 -4.61 21.01 -14.54
CA TRP A 89 -5.68 20.58 -15.42
C TRP A 89 -5.26 20.50 -16.89
N ALA A 90 -4.41 21.44 -17.34
CA ALA A 90 -3.85 21.38 -18.68
C ALA A 90 -2.95 20.15 -18.88
N ILE A 91 -2.18 19.80 -17.85
CA ILE A 91 -1.35 18.59 -17.85
C ILE A 91 -2.23 17.33 -17.84
N CYS A 92 -3.30 17.31 -17.03
CA CYS A 92 -4.26 16.20 -17.04
C CYS A 92 -4.85 15.97 -18.44
N GLN A 93 -5.24 17.04 -19.15
CA GLN A 93 -5.71 16.93 -20.53
C GLN A 93 -4.61 16.39 -21.46
N GLU A 94 -3.40 16.95 -21.40
CA GLU A 94 -2.28 16.54 -22.27
C GLU A 94 -1.91 15.08 -22.10
N LYS A 95 -1.83 14.63 -20.84
CA LYS A 95 -1.37 13.29 -20.49
C LYS A 95 -2.50 12.25 -20.39
N GLY A 96 -3.76 12.67 -20.54
CA GLY A 96 -4.94 11.79 -20.43
C GLY A 96 -5.18 11.28 -19.01
N PHE A 97 -4.91 12.11 -17.98
CA PHE A 97 -5.17 11.77 -16.60
C PHE A 97 -6.63 12.03 -16.22
N TRP A 98 -7.16 11.20 -15.34
CA TRP A 98 -8.41 11.45 -14.64
C TRP A 98 -8.12 12.03 -13.26
N ALA A 99 -9.09 12.73 -12.67
CA ALA A 99 -8.87 13.34 -11.37
C ALA A 99 -10.13 13.32 -10.49
N ALA A 100 -9.91 13.31 -9.18
CA ALA A 100 -10.96 13.65 -8.23
C ALA A 100 -11.16 15.17 -8.17
N ILE A 101 -12.38 15.59 -7.85
CA ILE A 101 -12.72 16.95 -7.42
C ILE A 101 -13.34 16.83 -6.05
N GLU A 102 -12.78 17.52 -5.07
CA GLU A 102 -13.15 17.45 -3.67
C GLU A 102 -13.39 18.79 -3.00
N ASN A 103 -13.19 19.90 -3.74
CA ASN A 103 -13.39 21.26 -3.25
C ASN A 103 -13.73 22.21 -4.39
N GLN A 104 -14.23 23.41 -4.04
CA GLN A 104 -14.66 24.42 -4.99
C GLN A 104 -13.53 24.91 -5.88
N SER A 105 -12.32 25.09 -5.32
CA SER A 105 -11.19 25.61 -6.11
C SER A 105 -10.83 24.69 -7.26
N GLN A 106 -10.83 23.38 -7.05
CA GLN A 106 -10.55 22.41 -8.12
C GLN A 106 -11.61 22.46 -9.24
N LEU A 107 -12.88 22.64 -8.89
CA LEU A 107 -13.94 22.82 -9.87
C LEU A 107 -13.76 24.12 -10.63
N ASP A 108 -13.56 25.25 -9.95
CA ASP A 108 -13.37 26.57 -10.56
C ASP A 108 -12.19 26.56 -11.53
N TRP A 109 -11.06 26.00 -11.11
CA TRP A 109 -9.86 25.86 -11.96
C TRP A 109 -10.11 25.02 -13.22
N LEU A 110 -10.91 23.93 -13.12
CA LEU A 110 -11.28 23.15 -14.30
C LEU A 110 -12.13 23.99 -15.26
N LEU A 111 -13.14 24.67 -14.74
CA LEU A 111 -14.05 25.50 -15.54
C LEU A 111 -13.31 26.67 -16.21
N GLU A 112 -12.36 27.28 -15.51
CA GLU A 112 -11.52 28.38 -16.03
C GLU A 112 -10.51 27.91 -17.08
N SER A 113 -9.83 26.80 -16.84
CA SER A 113 -8.83 26.20 -17.74
C SER A 113 -9.44 25.70 -19.04
N LYS A 114 -10.71 25.31 -19.02
CA LYS A 114 -11.44 24.65 -20.12
C LYS A 114 -10.79 23.37 -20.62
N ALA A 115 -10.00 22.70 -19.75
CA ALA A 115 -9.38 21.43 -20.05
C ALA A 115 -10.43 20.34 -20.26
N LYS A 116 -10.21 19.47 -21.25
CA LYS A 116 -11.07 18.33 -21.54
C LYS A 116 -10.57 17.09 -20.79
N ILE A 117 -11.40 16.54 -19.93
CA ILE A 117 -11.05 15.41 -19.05
C ILE A 117 -11.97 14.23 -19.32
N GLY A 118 -11.42 13.05 -19.55
CA GLY A 118 -12.24 11.86 -19.83
C GLY A 118 -13.16 11.50 -18.67
N LYS A 119 -12.64 11.40 -17.43
CA LYS A 119 -13.46 11.14 -16.24
C LYS A 119 -13.05 12.00 -15.05
N VAL A 120 -14.06 12.48 -14.34
CA VAL A 120 -13.90 13.20 -13.07
C VAL A 120 -14.69 12.48 -11.98
N PHE A 121 -14.07 12.30 -10.82
CA PHE A 121 -14.68 11.69 -9.66
C PHE A 121 -15.00 12.76 -8.63
N VAL A 122 -16.26 13.12 -8.51
CA VAL A 122 -16.73 14.01 -7.44
C VAL A 122 -16.66 13.27 -6.11
N LYS A 123 -15.73 13.68 -5.27
CA LYS A 123 -15.45 13.01 -4.01
C LYS A 123 -16.24 13.64 -2.88
N VAL A 124 -17.02 12.79 -2.18
CA VAL A 124 -17.93 13.17 -1.11
C VAL A 124 -17.41 12.67 0.23
N ASP A 125 -17.36 13.52 1.22
CA ASP A 125 -17.09 13.12 2.60
C ASP A 125 -18.37 12.58 3.25
N THR A 126 -18.39 11.28 3.44
CA THR A 126 -19.52 10.60 4.07
C THR A 126 -19.28 10.28 5.55
N GLY A 127 -18.15 10.75 6.13
CA GLY A 127 -17.87 10.58 7.55
C GLY A 127 -16.42 10.22 7.90
N MET A 128 -15.48 10.30 6.94
CA MET A 128 -14.04 10.16 7.23
C MET A 128 -13.41 11.49 7.65
N HIS A 129 -13.99 12.61 7.25
CA HIS A 129 -13.58 13.98 7.59
C HIS A 129 -12.12 14.30 7.28
N ARG A 130 -11.65 13.85 6.12
CA ARG A 130 -10.28 14.11 5.64
C ARG A 130 -10.28 14.91 4.35
N LEU A 131 -10.95 14.44 3.32
CA LEU A 131 -11.08 15.05 2.00
C LEU A 131 -12.46 14.74 1.43
N GLY A 132 -13.02 15.65 0.65
CA GLY A 132 -14.32 15.49 -0.02
C GLY A 132 -15.30 16.61 0.29
N LEU A 133 -16.27 16.76 -0.58
CA LEU A 133 -17.36 17.72 -0.45
C LEU A 133 -18.34 17.33 0.66
N GLU A 134 -18.95 18.32 1.27
CA GLU A 134 -20.20 18.09 2.00
C GLU A 134 -21.24 17.40 1.09
N PRO A 135 -21.95 16.37 1.55
CA PRO A 135 -22.91 15.61 0.75
C PRO A 135 -23.89 16.48 -0.03
N SER A 136 -24.40 17.56 0.58
CA SER A 136 -25.37 18.50 0.00
C SER A 136 -24.85 19.27 -1.21
N LEU A 137 -23.54 19.38 -1.39
CA LEU A 137 -22.92 20.10 -2.52
C LEU A 137 -22.73 19.20 -3.76
N ALA A 138 -22.73 17.89 -3.63
CA ALA A 138 -22.43 16.98 -4.71
C ALA A 138 -23.36 17.14 -5.92
N PRO A 139 -24.71 17.30 -5.79
CA PRO A 139 -25.59 17.51 -6.94
C PRO A 139 -25.20 18.72 -7.79
N SER A 140 -24.92 19.86 -7.15
CA SER A 140 -24.52 21.10 -7.86
C SER A 140 -23.17 20.94 -8.57
N PHE A 141 -22.20 20.24 -7.99
CA PHE A 141 -20.91 19.97 -8.63
C PHE A 141 -21.08 19.08 -9.87
N VAL A 142 -21.87 18.02 -9.75
CA VAL A 142 -22.16 17.11 -10.87
C VAL A 142 -22.88 17.85 -12.00
N GLU A 143 -23.86 18.68 -11.67
CA GLU A 143 -24.60 19.50 -12.64
C GLU A 143 -23.66 20.45 -13.40
N GLN A 144 -22.85 21.25 -12.68
CA GLN A 144 -21.89 22.17 -13.28
C GLN A 144 -20.89 21.46 -14.19
N LEU A 145 -20.37 20.28 -13.77
CA LEU A 145 -19.45 19.48 -14.59
C LEU A 145 -20.12 18.97 -15.86
N LYS A 146 -21.36 18.47 -15.78
CA LYS A 146 -22.14 18.00 -16.94
C LYS A 146 -22.47 19.16 -17.91
N GLU A 147 -22.91 20.29 -17.39
CA GLU A 147 -23.25 21.47 -18.20
C GLU A 147 -22.02 22.11 -18.86
N SER A 148 -20.87 22.05 -18.23
CA SER A 148 -19.61 22.59 -18.80
C SER A 148 -19.24 21.92 -20.11
N GLY A 149 -19.62 20.67 -20.33
CA GLY A 149 -19.20 19.84 -21.46
C GLY A 149 -17.69 19.63 -21.51
N LEU A 150 -16.97 19.81 -20.38
CA LEU A 150 -15.52 19.61 -20.26
C LEU A 150 -15.14 18.19 -19.84
N VAL A 151 -16.11 17.42 -19.34
CA VAL A 151 -15.90 16.08 -18.80
C VAL A 151 -16.77 15.08 -19.54
N ASP A 152 -16.16 13.99 -20.02
CA ASP A 152 -16.91 12.97 -20.78
C ASP A 152 -17.79 12.14 -19.83
N GLU A 153 -17.31 11.83 -18.62
CA GLU A 153 -18.06 11.07 -17.61
C GLU A 153 -17.77 11.59 -16.19
N VAL A 154 -18.83 11.86 -15.44
CA VAL A 154 -18.77 12.26 -14.03
C VAL A 154 -19.20 11.10 -13.16
N LEU A 155 -18.38 10.75 -12.17
CA LEU A 155 -18.64 9.67 -11.21
C LEU A 155 -18.68 10.23 -9.79
N LEU A 156 -19.30 9.48 -8.86
CA LEU A 156 -19.23 9.78 -7.43
C LEU A 156 -18.21 8.88 -6.74
N MET A 157 -17.48 9.44 -5.77
CA MET A 157 -16.49 8.71 -4.99
C MET A 157 -16.64 9.03 -3.50
N THR A 158 -16.40 8.03 -2.65
CA THR A 158 -16.15 8.24 -1.21
C THR A 158 -15.02 7.35 -0.72
N HIS A 159 -14.63 7.49 0.56
CA HIS A 159 -13.63 6.63 1.19
C HIS A 159 -14.06 6.27 2.61
N PHE A 160 -13.98 4.97 2.93
CA PHE A 160 -14.37 4.46 4.24
C PHE A 160 -13.30 4.69 5.29
N ALA A 161 -13.74 5.05 6.49
CA ALA A 161 -12.87 5.29 7.64
C ALA A 161 -12.47 3.99 8.35
N SER A 162 -13.40 3.04 8.47
CA SER A 162 -13.28 1.85 9.33
C SER A 162 -13.71 0.55 8.63
N ALA A 163 -13.52 0.43 7.30
CA ALA A 163 -13.93 -0.79 6.59
C ALA A 163 -13.10 -2.05 6.97
N ASP A 164 -12.01 -1.87 7.67
CA ASP A 164 -11.17 -2.91 8.26
C ASP A 164 -11.69 -3.43 9.62
N ASP A 165 -12.54 -2.67 10.30
CA ASP A 165 -13.25 -3.12 11.50
C ASP A 165 -14.68 -3.54 11.17
N LEU A 166 -14.92 -4.85 11.06
CA LEU A 166 -16.24 -5.40 10.75
C LEU A 166 -17.25 -5.27 11.90
N SER A 167 -16.83 -4.91 13.08
CA SER A 167 -17.70 -4.66 14.24
C SER A 167 -18.17 -3.21 14.34
N ASP A 168 -17.51 -2.28 13.60
CA ASP A 168 -17.83 -0.87 13.57
C ASP A 168 -18.97 -0.59 12.56
N ILE A 169 -20.01 0.10 13.00
CA ILE A 169 -21.15 0.49 12.14
C ILE A 169 -20.84 1.63 11.18
N THR A 170 -19.71 2.33 11.39
CA THR A 170 -19.31 3.54 10.63
C THR A 170 -19.36 3.32 9.12
N THR A 171 -18.88 2.17 8.64
CA THR A 171 -18.89 1.86 7.20
C THR A 171 -20.29 1.75 6.64
N MET A 172 -21.24 1.14 7.37
CA MET A 172 -22.65 1.10 6.97
C MET A 172 -23.30 2.48 6.96
N GLU A 173 -22.99 3.31 7.96
CA GLU A 173 -23.48 4.69 8.00
C GLU A 173 -22.93 5.52 6.83
N GLN A 174 -21.63 5.35 6.50
CA GLN A 174 -21.04 6.00 5.34
C GLN A 174 -21.68 5.55 4.03
N LEU A 175 -21.94 4.26 3.85
CA LEU A 175 -22.67 3.73 2.69
C LEU A 175 -24.07 4.33 2.58
N THR A 176 -24.82 4.35 3.67
CA THR A 176 -26.18 4.92 3.69
C THR A 176 -26.18 6.40 3.29
N ARG A 177 -25.24 7.20 3.83
CA ARG A 177 -25.09 8.62 3.44
C ARG A 177 -24.72 8.75 1.97
N PHE A 178 -23.84 7.89 1.47
CA PHE A 178 -23.42 7.90 0.06
C PHE A 178 -24.58 7.54 -0.88
N GLU A 179 -25.40 6.54 -0.54
CA GLU A 179 -26.59 6.17 -1.30
C GLU A 179 -27.62 7.30 -1.37
N MET A 180 -27.76 8.11 -0.30
CA MET A 180 -28.60 9.30 -0.35
C MET A 180 -28.08 10.31 -1.38
N VAL A 181 -26.76 10.56 -1.39
CA VAL A 181 -26.14 11.43 -2.39
C VAL A 181 -26.34 10.90 -3.82
N CYS A 182 -26.21 9.59 -4.03
CA CYS A 182 -26.45 8.98 -5.34
C CYS A 182 -27.88 9.24 -5.82
N ARG A 183 -28.89 9.08 -4.93
CA ARG A 183 -30.29 9.39 -5.26
C ARG A 183 -30.53 10.86 -5.60
N ASP A 184 -29.89 11.78 -4.86
CA ASP A 184 -30.02 13.22 -5.07
C ASP A 184 -29.37 13.67 -6.41
N VAL A 185 -28.32 12.97 -6.84
CA VAL A 185 -27.61 13.24 -8.12
C VAL A 185 -28.28 12.52 -9.30
N GLY A 186 -28.86 11.34 -9.05
CA GLY A 186 -29.47 10.44 -10.03
C GLY A 186 -28.90 9.02 -9.93
N ASP A 187 -29.77 8.03 -9.90
CA ASP A 187 -29.42 6.63 -9.62
C ASP A 187 -28.48 5.97 -10.66
N ASP A 188 -28.38 6.54 -11.86
CA ASP A 188 -27.55 5.99 -12.95
C ASP A 188 -26.06 6.42 -12.87
N ILE A 189 -25.66 7.19 -11.86
CA ILE A 189 -24.29 7.66 -11.75
C ILE A 189 -23.35 6.53 -11.30
N ALA A 190 -22.27 6.30 -12.04
CA ALA A 190 -21.27 5.31 -11.66
C ALA A 190 -20.51 5.76 -10.39
N THR A 191 -20.08 4.80 -9.58
CA THR A 191 -19.53 5.07 -8.26
C THR A 191 -18.17 4.44 -8.02
N SER A 192 -17.42 4.98 -7.04
CA SER A 192 -16.19 4.37 -6.52
C SER A 192 -16.13 4.49 -5.00
N VAL A 193 -16.41 3.40 -4.28
CA VAL A 193 -16.45 3.39 -2.81
C VAL A 193 -15.39 2.50 -2.16
N ALA A 194 -15.12 1.33 -2.77
CA ALA A 194 -14.39 0.26 -2.13
C ALA A 194 -12.87 0.44 -2.14
N ASN A 195 -12.26 0.50 -0.95
CA ASN A 195 -10.85 0.27 -0.69
C ASN A 195 -10.57 -1.25 -0.51
N SER A 196 -9.34 -1.65 -0.20
CA SER A 196 -8.96 -3.06 -0.04
C SER A 196 -9.83 -3.82 0.97
N SER A 197 -10.16 -3.24 2.11
CA SER A 197 -11.00 -3.85 3.14
C SER A 197 -12.42 -4.07 2.63
N ALA A 198 -12.98 -3.04 1.99
CA ALA A 198 -14.34 -3.10 1.47
C ALA A 198 -14.46 -4.10 0.31
N ILE A 199 -13.47 -4.17 -0.59
CA ILE A 199 -13.41 -5.17 -1.66
C ILE A 199 -13.50 -6.60 -1.10
N MET A 200 -12.89 -6.86 0.03
CA MET A 200 -12.78 -8.22 0.59
C MET A 200 -13.97 -8.63 1.45
N LYS A 201 -14.67 -7.69 2.08
CA LYS A 201 -15.62 -8.03 3.17
C LYS A 201 -16.96 -7.29 3.14
N TRP A 202 -17.13 -6.29 2.26
CA TRP A 202 -18.36 -5.50 2.19
C TRP A 202 -19.08 -5.70 0.87
N SER A 203 -20.41 -5.58 0.90
CA SER A 203 -21.18 -5.46 -0.33
C SER A 203 -21.02 -4.03 -0.87
N VAL A 204 -20.56 -3.90 -2.10
CA VAL A 204 -20.34 -2.60 -2.75
C VAL A 204 -21.20 -2.50 -4.01
N PRO A 205 -21.55 -1.27 -4.47
CA PRO A 205 -22.31 -1.08 -5.69
C PRO A 205 -21.67 -1.76 -6.90
N GLU A 206 -22.47 -2.41 -7.72
CA GLU A 206 -22.05 -3.07 -8.96
C GLU A 206 -21.80 -2.04 -10.08
N GLY A 207 -20.97 -2.42 -11.06
CA GLY A 207 -20.74 -1.64 -12.28
C GLY A 207 -19.90 -0.37 -12.11
N GLY A 208 -19.36 -0.14 -10.90
CA GLY A 208 -18.52 1.01 -10.60
C GLY A 208 -17.03 0.71 -10.66
N TRP A 209 -16.25 1.43 -9.83
CA TRP A 209 -14.80 1.30 -9.74
C TRP A 209 -14.36 0.91 -8.33
N ILE A 210 -13.62 -0.18 -8.20
CA ILE A 210 -12.95 -0.59 -6.96
C ILE A 210 -11.50 -0.11 -6.94
N ARG A 211 -10.96 0.11 -5.72
CA ARG A 211 -9.61 0.66 -5.52
C ARG A 211 -8.74 -0.26 -4.65
N PRO A 212 -8.34 -1.45 -5.16
CA PRO A 212 -7.37 -2.27 -4.47
C PRO A 212 -6.06 -1.51 -4.29
N GLY A 213 -5.65 -1.34 -3.03
CA GLY A 213 -4.39 -0.73 -2.62
C GLY A 213 -3.50 -1.77 -1.97
N ILE A 214 -3.49 -1.84 -0.64
CA ILE A 214 -2.58 -2.71 0.11
C ILE A 214 -2.74 -4.21 -0.26
N MET A 215 -3.95 -4.64 -0.60
CA MET A 215 -4.17 -6.02 -1.03
C MET A 215 -3.39 -6.39 -2.30
N LEU A 216 -3.07 -5.42 -3.18
CA LEU A 216 -2.22 -5.67 -4.36
C LEU A 216 -0.84 -6.19 -3.97
N TYR A 217 -0.35 -5.73 -2.83
CA TYR A 217 0.98 -6.07 -2.33
C TYR A 217 0.99 -7.29 -1.41
N GLY A 218 -0.16 -7.96 -1.30
CA GLY A 218 -0.30 -9.21 -0.54
C GLY A 218 -0.36 -9.03 0.96
N ILE A 219 -0.72 -7.83 1.42
CA ILE A 219 -0.76 -7.46 2.83
C ILE A 219 -2.22 -7.32 3.26
N SER A 220 -2.54 -7.85 4.45
CA SER A 220 -3.87 -7.74 5.03
C SER A 220 -4.21 -6.31 5.43
N PRO A 221 -5.42 -5.81 5.09
CA PRO A 221 -5.93 -4.59 5.69
C PRO A 221 -6.54 -4.80 7.09
N PHE A 222 -6.71 -6.03 7.55
CA PHE A 222 -7.40 -6.37 8.81
C PHE A 222 -6.40 -6.67 9.92
N ALA A 223 -6.63 -6.11 11.11
CA ALA A 223 -5.85 -6.42 12.29
C ALA A 223 -5.95 -7.91 12.67
N GLY A 224 -4.83 -8.51 13.09
CA GLY A 224 -4.76 -9.92 13.51
C GLY A 224 -4.89 -10.96 12.40
N LEU A 225 -4.96 -10.54 11.13
CA LEU A 225 -4.95 -11.45 9.97
C LEU A 225 -3.77 -11.11 9.05
N THR A 226 -3.18 -12.13 8.45
CA THR A 226 -2.14 -11.95 7.42
C THR A 226 -2.72 -11.99 6.02
N GLY A 227 -2.02 -11.42 5.03
CA GLY A 227 -2.41 -11.50 3.64
C GLY A 227 -2.56 -12.93 3.13
N LEU A 228 -1.68 -13.84 3.57
CA LEU A 228 -1.75 -15.26 3.23
C LEU A 228 -3.06 -15.91 3.71
N GLN A 229 -3.52 -15.60 4.92
CA GLN A 229 -4.80 -16.10 5.46
C GLN A 229 -6.01 -15.59 4.67
N LEU A 230 -5.86 -14.48 3.98
CA LEU A 230 -6.88 -13.88 3.13
C LEU A 230 -6.78 -14.33 1.65
N GLY A 231 -5.86 -15.25 1.33
CA GLY A 231 -5.64 -15.73 -0.03
C GLY A 231 -4.84 -14.78 -0.91
N LEU A 232 -4.18 -13.79 -0.32
CA LEU A 232 -3.27 -12.88 -1.01
C LEU A 232 -1.86 -13.47 -1.09
N SER A 233 -1.10 -13.05 -2.10
CA SER A 233 0.31 -13.43 -2.29
C SER A 233 1.22 -12.28 -1.90
N PRO A 234 2.10 -12.40 -0.87
CA PRO A 234 3.06 -11.36 -0.54
C PRO A 234 3.92 -10.98 -1.74
N ALA A 235 4.03 -9.67 -1.99
CA ALA A 235 4.78 -9.16 -3.14
C ALA A 235 6.23 -8.78 -2.81
N MET A 236 6.52 -8.44 -1.55
CA MET A 236 7.88 -8.06 -1.13
C MET A 236 8.44 -9.10 -0.16
N THR A 237 9.63 -9.60 -0.47
CA THR A 237 10.46 -10.34 0.48
C THR A 237 11.70 -9.53 0.79
N LEU A 238 11.90 -9.15 2.06
CA LEU A 238 13.07 -8.44 2.54
C LEU A 238 14.05 -9.42 3.16
N THR A 239 15.22 -9.57 2.55
CA THR A 239 16.27 -10.49 3.00
C THR A 239 17.59 -9.79 3.22
N THR A 240 18.38 -10.35 4.11
CA THR A 240 19.75 -9.91 4.39
C THR A 240 20.62 -11.08 4.87
N LYS A 241 21.75 -10.79 5.51
CA LYS A 241 22.67 -11.82 6.03
C LYS A 241 23.14 -11.51 7.45
N VAL A 242 23.49 -12.59 8.16
CA VAL A 242 24.25 -12.49 9.40
C VAL A 242 25.68 -11.97 9.08
N ILE A 243 26.08 -10.92 9.76
CA ILE A 243 27.40 -10.28 9.56
C ILE A 243 28.36 -10.44 10.74
N SER A 244 27.85 -10.83 11.92
CA SER A 244 28.66 -11.10 13.10
C SER A 244 27.94 -12.10 14.01
N VAL A 245 28.68 -12.94 14.68
CA VAL A 245 28.18 -13.86 15.70
C VAL A 245 29.09 -13.78 16.93
N ARG A 246 28.48 -13.78 18.10
CA ARG A 246 29.18 -13.84 19.39
C ARG A 246 28.41 -14.67 20.41
N LYS A 247 29.11 -15.15 21.42
CA LYS A 247 28.50 -15.79 22.59
C LYS A 247 28.19 -14.72 23.63
N LEU A 248 26.99 -14.77 24.18
CA LEU A 248 26.60 -14.03 25.37
C LEU A 248 26.56 -14.97 26.57
N ARG A 249 26.88 -14.43 27.73
CA ARG A 249 26.66 -15.11 29.04
C ARG A 249 25.38 -14.58 29.66
N GLU A 250 24.82 -15.34 30.53
CA GLU A 250 23.72 -14.86 31.36
C GLU A 250 24.05 -13.52 32.03
N GLY A 251 23.13 -12.57 31.96
CA GLY A 251 23.30 -11.21 32.47
C GLY A 251 23.91 -10.20 31.50
N ASP A 252 24.53 -10.63 30.38
CA ASP A 252 25.09 -9.72 29.40
C ASP A 252 23.99 -8.85 28.75
N GLY A 253 24.27 -7.54 28.67
CA GLY A 253 23.36 -6.59 28.03
C GLY A 253 23.66 -6.40 26.55
N VAL A 254 22.63 -6.12 25.74
CA VAL A 254 22.74 -5.97 24.28
C VAL A 254 22.27 -4.60 23.81
N GLY A 255 23.07 -3.98 22.94
CA GLY A 255 22.72 -2.80 22.16
C GLY A 255 22.60 -1.51 22.99
N TYR A 256 21.97 -0.50 22.38
CA TYR A 256 21.80 0.81 23.01
C TYR A 256 20.94 0.73 24.28
N GLY A 257 21.48 1.26 25.37
CA GLY A 257 20.80 1.26 26.68
C GLY A 257 20.72 -0.10 27.33
N LEU A 258 21.40 -1.12 26.77
CA LEU A 258 21.41 -2.51 27.29
C LEU A 258 20.01 -3.01 27.62
N SER A 259 19.04 -2.68 26.73
CA SER A 259 17.60 -2.91 26.97
C SER A 259 17.20 -4.39 26.95
N TYR A 260 17.99 -5.24 26.31
CA TYR A 260 17.91 -6.69 26.42
C TYR A 260 19.03 -7.17 27.35
N LYS A 261 18.72 -8.12 28.24
CA LYS A 261 19.68 -8.86 29.04
C LYS A 261 19.53 -10.35 28.76
N ALA A 262 20.64 -11.02 28.51
CA ALA A 262 20.65 -12.46 28.30
C ALA A 262 20.18 -13.18 29.59
N THR A 263 19.19 -14.03 29.46
CA THR A 263 18.62 -14.82 30.55
C THR A 263 19.33 -16.18 30.74
N GLU A 264 20.21 -16.51 29.78
CA GLU A 264 21.00 -17.75 29.71
C GLU A 264 22.17 -17.54 28.72
N ASP A 265 23.15 -18.45 28.76
CA ASP A 265 24.23 -18.45 27.76
C ASP A 265 23.66 -18.82 26.38
N HIS A 266 23.87 -17.97 25.37
CA HIS A 266 23.41 -18.24 24.00
C HIS A 266 24.25 -17.52 22.94
N GLN A 267 24.04 -17.87 21.66
CA GLN A 267 24.61 -17.16 20.54
C GLN A 267 23.76 -15.94 20.17
N LEU A 268 24.39 -14.81 19.92
CA LEU A 268 23.82 -13.59 19.36
C LEU A 268 24.36 -13.37 17.95
N ALA A 269 23.47 -13.22 16.98
CA ALA A 269 23.85 -12.74 15.64
C ALA A 269 23.58 -11.26 15.48
N THR A 270 24.42 -10.58 14.67
CA THR A 270 24.17 -9.24 14.16
C THR A 270 23.82 -9.35 12.69
N VAL A 271 22.78 -8.67 12.26
CA VAL A 271 22.19 -8.74 10.92
C VAL A 271 22.24 -7.37 10.25
N ALA A 272 22.56 -7.35 8.96
CA ALA A 272 22.80 -6.11 8.19
C ALA A 272 21.49 -5.44 7.72
N VAL A 273 20.68 -4.94 8.64
CA VAL A 273 19.51 -4.10 8.41
C VAL A 273 19.29 -3.16 9.59
N GLY A 274 18.81 -1.96 9.34
CA GLY A 274 18.47 -1.01 10.41
C GLY A 274 17.50 0.06 9.95
N TYR A 275 17.21 1.03 10.83
CA TYR A 275 16.20 2.04 10.51
C TYR A 275 16.61 2.98 9.36
N GLY A 276 17.89 3.10 9.02
CA GLY A 276 18.36 3.81 7.83
C GLY A 276 17.97 3.13 6.52
N ASP A 277 17.59 1.84 6.57
CA ASP A 277 17.10 1.07 5.43
C ASP A 277 15.56 1.12 5.30
N GLY A 278 14.86 1.64 6.31
CA GLY A 278 13.40 1.61 6.41
C GLY A 278 12.87 0.58 7.43
N TYR A 279 13.74 -0.25 8.04
CA TYR A 279 13.32 -1.18 9.08
C TYR A 279 12.84 -0.42 10.33
N PRO A 280 11.72 -0.84 10.99
CA PRO A 280 11.11 -0.03 12.05
C PRO A 280 12.04 0.14 13.25
N ARG A 281 12.33 1.41 13.61
CA ARG A 281 13.19 1.77 14.76
C ARG A 281 12.61 1.29 16.09
N HIS A 282 11.28 1.22 16.16
CA HIS A 282 10.51 0.89 17.35
C HIS A 282 10.10 -0.59 17.41
N ALA A 283 10.60 -1.43 16.49
CA ALA A 283 10.46 -2.88 16.62
C ALA A 283 11.01 -3.36 17.96
N GLN A 284 10.19 -4.11 18.68
CA GLN A 284 10.48 -4.57 20.04
C GLN A 284 11.28 -5.87 20.03
N THR A 285 11.94 -6.17 21.17
CA THR A 285 12.47 -7.53 21.42
C THR A 285 11.34 -8.54 21.25
N GLY A 286 11.59 -9.61 20.50
CA GLY A 286 10.60 -10.62 20.15
C GLY A 286 10.09 -10.49 18.70
N THR A 287 10.33 -9.38 18.00
CA THR A 287 9.95 -9.24 16.59
C THR A 287 10.47 -10.42 15.78
N PRO A 288 9.59 -11.13 15.03
CA PRO A 288 9.95 -12.36 14.34
C PRO A 288 10.83 -12.10 13.10
N LEU A 289 11.66 -13.06 12.82
CA LEU A 289 12.44 -13.21 11.60
C LEU A 289 12.88 -14.68 11.44
N LYS A 290 13.48 -15.04 10.30
CA LYS A 290 14.05 -16.39 10.13
C LYS A 290 15.52 -16.31 9.73
N ILE A 291 16.34 -17.25 10.21
CA ILE A 291 17.75 -17.42 9.80
C ILE A 291 17.88 -18.82 9.19
N ASN A 292 18.21 -18.89 7.88
CA ASN A 292 18.21 -20.14 7.12
C ASN A 292 16.93 -20.99 7.34
N GLY A 293 15.75 -20.33 7.35
CA GLY A 293 14.46 -20.98 7.57
C GLY A 293 14.13 -21.33 9.03
N VAL A 294 15.07 -21.15 9.97
CA VAL A 294 14.85 -21.40 11.41
C VAL A 294 14.31 -20.12 12.06
N PRO A 295 13.22 -20.20 12.84
CA PRO A 295 12.68 -19.05 13.56
C PRO A 295 13.73 -18.40 14.48
N ALA A 296 13.73 -17.08 14.50
CA ALA A 296 14.58 -16.26 15.33
C ALA A 296 13.84 -14.97 15.71
N THR A 297 14.34 -14.24 16.69
CA THR A 297 13.74 -13.00 17.15
C THR A 297 14.75 -11.88 17.29
N LEU A 298 14.30 -10.66 17.06
CA LEU A 298 15.04 -9.45 17.37
C LEU A 298 15.23 -9.35 18.89
N VAL A 299 16.43 -8.98 19.34
CA VAL A 299 16.75 -8.70 20.73
C VAL A 299 17.46 -7.35 20.86
N GLY A 300 17.05 -6.55 21.83
CA GLY A 300 17.57 -5.20 22.03
C GLY A 300 16.92 -4.17 21.08
N ARG A 301 17.62 -3.06 20.85
CA ARG A 301 17.10 -1.92 20.05
C ARG A 301 17.68 -1.94 18.64
N VAL A 302 16.82 -1.65 17.66
CA VAL A 302 17.24 -1.44 16.27
C VAL A 302 18.20 -0.26 16.17
N SER A 303 19.35 -0.48 15.51
CA SER A 303 20.34 0.54 15.20
C SER A 303 20.12 1.10 13.78
N MET A 304 20.90 2.11 13.38
CA MET A 304 20.78 2.70 12.04
C MET A 304 21.02 1.69 10.93
N ASP A 305 21.99 0.80 11.10
CA ASP A 305 22.50 -0.07 10.05
C ASP A 305 22.41 -1.56 10.37
N MET A 306 22.04 -1.93 11.60
CA MET A 306 22.03 -3.32 12.03
C MET A 306 21.02 -3.60 13.15
N VAL A 307 20.63 -4.86 13.25
CA VAL A 307 19.85 -5.40 14.36
C VAL A 307 20.56 -6.60 14.97
N THR A 308 20.26 -6.89 16.22
CA THR A 308 20.74 -8.07 16.92
C THR A 308 19.61 -9.07 17.09
N VAL A 309 19.90 -10.35 16.92
CA VAL A 309 18.91 -11.43 16.88
C VAL A 309 19.39 -12.67 17.63
N LYS A 310 18.41 -13.41 18.20
CA LYS A 310 18.61 -14.71 18.84
C LYS A 310 17.83 -15.76 18.08
N SER A 311 18.43 -16.95 17.83
CA SER A 311 17.68 -18.11 17.30
C SER A 311 16.70 -18.62 18.35
N SER A 312 15.53 -19.07 17.89
CA SER A 312 14.55 -19.76 18.76
C SER A 312 14.89 -21.24 19.02
N SER A 313 15.93 -21.75 18.36
CA SER A 313 16.40 -23.12 18.52
C SER A 313 17.81 -23.15 19.12
N ASP A 314 17.98 -23.83 20.25
CA ASP A 314 19.26 -23.98 20.92
C ASP A 314 20.26 -24.86 20.12
N THR A 315 19.77 -25.68 19.21
CA THR A 315 20.58 -26.50 18.30
C THR A 315 21.01 -25.79 17.03
N HIS A 316 20.46 -24.63 16.75
CA HIS A 316 20.78 -23.87 15.56
C HIS A 316 22.09 -23.09 15.76
N ASN A 317 23.16 -23.58 15.15
CA ASN A 317 24.46 -22.89 15.18
C ASN A 317 24.46 -21.69 14.24
N LEU A 318 24.55 -20.50 14.81
CA LEU A 318 24.58 -19.25 14.04
C LEU A 318 25.95 -19.05 13.41
N LEU A 319 25.98 -18.73 12.12
CA LEU A 319 27.21 -18.53 11.33
C LEU A 319 27.11 -17.23 10.50
N ILE A 320 28.25 -16.57 10.30
CA ILE A 320 28.34 -15.42 9.40
C ILE A 320 28.01 -15.89 7.97
N GLY A 321 27.22 -15.08 7.24
CA GLY A 321 26.82 -15.35 5.87
C GLY A 321 25.48 -16.08 5.71
N GLN A 322 24.90 -16.61 6.81
CA GLN A 322 23.55 -17.20 6.76
C GLN A 322 22.50 -16.18 6.28
N ASP A 323 21.55 -16.68 5.49
CA ASP A 323 20.44 -15.87 4.97
C ASP A 323 19.43 -15.56 6.09
N VAL A 324 18.92 -14.34 6.06
CA VAL A 324 17.92 -13.86 7.02
C VAL A 324 16.72 -13.31 6.26
N GLU A 325 15.54 -13.84 6.50
CA GLU A 325 14.27 -13.25 6.07
C GLU A 325 13.71 -12.37 7.20
N LEU A 326 13.49 -11.10 6.87
CA LEU A 326 12.97 -10.10 7.80
C LEU A 326 11.45 -9.99 7.70
N TRP A 327 10.92 -10.10 6.49
CA TRP A 327 9.51 -10.35 6.14
C TRP A 327 9.40 -10.86 4.71
N GLY A 328 8.30 -11.54 4.42
CA GLY A 328 8.01 -12.11 3.11
C GLY A 328 7.00 -13.24 3.20
N ASN A 329 7.31 -14.34 2.56
CA ASN A 329 6.44 -15.52 2.54
C ASN A 329 6.43 -16.30 3.87
N ASP A 330 7.57 -16.32 4.54
CA ASP A 330 7.77 -17.12 5.76
C ASP A 330 7.59 -16.31 7.04
N VAL A 331 7.75 -15.00 6.96
CA VAL A 331 7.57 -14.03 8.05
C VAL A 331 6.60 -12.95 7.57
N PRO A 332 5.32 -13.03 7.90
CA PRO A 332 4.35 -12.01 7.50
C PRO A 332 4.75 -10.62 7.97
N VAL A 333 4.68 -9.64 7.08
CA VAL A 333 5.01 -8.24 7.43
C VAL A 333 4.07 -7.68 8.50
N GLU A 334 2.84 -8.19 8.57
CA GLU A 334 1.85 -7.83 9.57
C GLU A 334 2.34 -8.19 10.99
N GLU A 335 2.95 -9.36 11.15
CA GLU A 335 3.52 -9.76 12.46
C GLU A 335 4.67 -8.82 12.87
N VAL A 336 5.53 -8.43 11.93
CA VAL A 336 6.59 -7.45 12.20
C VAL A 336 5.99 -6.09 12.55
N ALA A 337 4.89 -5.70 11.90
CA ALA A 337 4.18 -4.47 12.16
C ALA A 337 3.55 -4.46 13.56
N ASP A 338 2.93 -5.55 13.99
CA ASP A 338 2.34 -5.70 15.33
C ASP A 338 3.40 -5.51 16.43
N PHE A 339 4.56 -6.15 16.31
CA PHE A 339 5.69 -5.96 17.23
C PHE A 339 6.29 -4.54 17.18
N SER A 340 5.97 -3.81 16.14
CA SER A 340 6.42 -2.43 15.95
C SER A 340 5.36 -1.39 16.32
N GLY A 341 4.16 -1.81 16.73
CA GLY A 341 3.04 -0.92 17.06
C GLY A 341 2.57 -0.08 15.85
N THR A 342 2.58 -0.66 14.65
CA THR A 342 2.18 -0.03 13.40
C THR A 342 1.46 -1.03 12.49
N ILE A 343 1.27 -0.68 11.23
CA ILE A 343 0.60 -1.49 10.21
C ILE A 343 1.55 -1.87 9.06
N GLY A 344 1.29 -2.98 8.39
CA GLY A 344 2.10 -3.45 7.26
C GLY A 344 2.27 -2.41 6.15
N TYR A 345 1.25 -1.56 5.93
CA TYR A 345 1.30 -0.41 5.00
C TYR A 345 2.52 0.48 5.24
N GLU A 346 2.74 0.88 6.50
CA GLU A 346 3.82 1.78 6.87
C GLU A 346 5.17 1.12 6.62
N LEU A 347 5.33 -0.15 7.01
CA LEU A 347 6.60 -0.84 6.89
C LEU A 347 7.08 -0.90 5.45
N VAL A 348 6.22 -1.30 4.51
CA VAL A 348 6.61 -1.43 3.10
C VAL A 348 6.76 -0.06 2.43
N ALA A 349 5.88 0.92 2.74
CA ALA A 349 5.94 2.25 2.14
C ALA A 349 7.17 3.07 2.62
N ARG A 350 7.71 2.76 3.81
CA ARG A 350 8.88 3.44 4.38
C ARG A 350 10.23 2.90 3.93
N MET A 351 10.25 1.84 3.11
CA MET A 351 11.50 1.31 2.58
C MET A 351 12.26 2.39 1.82
N THR A 352 13.56 2.52 2.14
CA THR A 352 14.43 3.53 1.52
C THR A 352 15.03 3.01 0.22
N THR A 353 15.88 3.82 -0.42
CA THR A 353 16.64 3.42 -1.62
C THR A 353 17.91 2.61 -1.29
N ARG A 354 18.20 2.32 -0.02
CA ARG A 354 19.43 1.61 0.40
C ARG A 354 19.41 0.11 0.13
N PRO A 355 18.27 -0.62 0.27
CA PRO A 355 18.19 -2.01 -0.16
C PRO A 355 18.38 -2.14 -1.66
N ARG A 356 18.95 -3.27 -2.08
CA ARG A 356 18.96 -3.61 -3.51
C ARG A 356 17.58 -4.15 -3.89
N TYR A 357 16.89 -3.45 -4.77
CA TYR A 357 15.63 -3.92 -5.33
C TYR A 357 15.87 -4.91 -6.47
N VAL A 358 15.23 -6.07 -6.39
CA VAL A 358 15.25 -7.13 -7.41
C VAL A 358 13.81 -7.44 -7.79
N TYR A 359 13.48 -7.30 -9.08
CA TYR A 359 12.14 -7.58 -9.59
C TYR A 359 12.11 -8.95 -10.24
N LYS A 360 11.12 -9.77 -9.90
CA LYS A 360 10.85 -11.07 -10.51
C LYS A 360 9.64 -10.95 -11.43
N GLU A 361 9.86 -11.29 -12.69
CA GLU A 361 8.85 -11.39 -13.76
C GLU A 361 8.80 -12.85 -14.19
N GLY A 362 7.63 -13.50 -14.09
CA GLY A 362 7.48 -14.93 -14.43
C GLY A 362 7.41 -15.85 -13.20
N GLU A 363 6.81 -17.02 -13.38
CA GLU A 363 6.82 -18.07 -12.38
C GLU A 363 8.27 -18.49 -12.15
N SER A 364 8.71 -18.51 -10.88
CA SER A 364 9.91 -19.25 -10.55
C SER A 364 9.61 -20.71 -10.92
N GLU A 365 10.21 -21.23 -11.98
CA GLU A 365 10.29 -22.66 -12.19
C GLU A 365 10.84 -23.27 -10.88
N SER A 366 9.96 -23.98 -10.19
CA SER A 366 10.24 -24.68 -8.95
C SER A 366 10.96 -25.99 -9.25
#